data_796018e4fbfd3dfada73433092a4c68a
#
_entry.id   796018e4fbfd3dfada73433092a4c68a
#
_cell.length_a   1.000
_cell.length_b   1.000
_cell.length_c   1.000
_cell.angle_alpha   90.00
_cell.angle_beta   90.00
_cell.angle_gamma   90.00
#
_symmetry.space_group_name_H-M   'P 1'
#
loop_
_entity.id
_entity.type
_entity.pdbx_description
1 polymer ?
#
loop_
_entity_poly.entity_id
_entity_poly.type
_entity_poly.pdbx_seq_one_letter_code
_entity_poly.pdbx_strand_id
1 'polypeptide(L)'
;MKKQHNFIDQFCGAGGFSLGFKAAGFNCVGAFDNWDPAIKTHKKNFKNTKIYSKSIDDYSNSDIKEIFNNTKVDLIIGGPPCQGFSSIGKKNVNDKRNDLIFEFGRIVKLIKPSFFIMENVSGLIHDKNVFYFNRLKKFFISSGYKIGYKLLNAADYGVPQLRKRVFLVGHKNMFEYSFPKPIILKKDYRTVGDTIMDLVNKKKIQNH
;
A
#
# COMPACT_ATOMS: atom_id res chain seq x y z
N MET A 1 -29.23 -2.37 1.93
CA MET A 1 -27.95 -2.65 1.24
C MET A 1 -26.81 -2.12 2.10
N LYS A 2 -25.76 -2.93 2.36
CA LYS A 2 -24.56 -2.43 3.07
C LYS A 2 -23.91 -1.34 2.22
N LYS A 3 -23.60 -0.20 2.82
CA LYS A 3 -22.92 0.92 2.15
C LYS A 3 -21.55 0.44 1.67
N GLN A 4 -21.30 0.49 0.36
CA GLN A 4 -20.01 0.15 -0.21
C GLN A 4 -19.04 1.30 0.03
N HIS A 5 -17.86 1.00 0.58
CA HIS A 5 -16.80 1.98 0.80
C HIS A 5 -15.83 1.99 -0.37
N ASN A 6 -15.47 3.18 -0.83
CA ASN A 6 -14.57 3.37 -1.95
C ASN A 6 -13.13 3.61 -1.49
N PHE A 7 -12.17 3.02 -2.22
CA PHE A 7 -10.76 3.29 -1.99
C PHE A 7 -9.99 3.63 -3.27
N ILE A 8 -8.87 4.31 -3.07
CA ILE A 8 -7.82 4.56 -4.07
C ILE A 8 -6.58 3.76 -3.67
N ASP A 9 -5.92 3.11 -4.64
CA ASP A 9 -4.65 2.40 -4.45
C ASP A 9 -3.52 3.16 -5.15
N GLN A 10 -2.65 3.79 -4.38
CA GLN A 10 -1.46 4.48 -4.88
C GLN A 10 -0.27 3.53 -4.86
N PHE A 11 0.51 3.52 -5.95
CA PHE A 11 1.62 2.57 -6.12
C PHE A 11 1.11 1.13 -6.09
N CYS A 12 0.05 0.88 -6.85
CA CYS A 12 -0.76 -0.33 -6.75
C CYS A 12 -0.03 -1.60 -7.19
N GLY A 13 1.05 -1.48 -7.97
CA GLY A 13 1.76 -2.64 -8.49
C GLY A 13 0.84 -3.61 -9.24
N ALA A 14 1.02 -4.89 -9.02
CA ALA A 14 0.16 -5.94 -9.59
C ALA A 14 -1.23 -6.04 -8.92
N GLY A 15 -1.50 -5.24 -7.87
CA GLY A 15 -2.80 -5.17 -7.21
C GLY A 15 -2.94 -6.01 -5.95
N GLY A 16 -1.83 -6.35 -5.26
CA GLY A 16 -1.90 -7.15 -4.03
C GLY A 16 -2.73 -6.48 -2.93
N PHE A 17 -2.54 -5.19 -2.70
CA PHE A 17 -3.30 -4.40 -1.76
C PHE A 17 -4.76 -4.28 -2.20
N SER A 18 -4.99 -3.92 -3.48
CA SER A 18 -6.31 -3.87 -4.08
C SER A 18 -7.09 -5.17 -3.92
N LEU A 19 -6.43 -6.33 -4.07
CA LEU A 19 -7.06 -7.64 -3.90
C LEU A 19 -7.58 -7.85 -2.48
N GLY A 20 -6.76 -7.54 -1.48
CA GLY A 20 -7.14 -7.67 -0.07
C GLY A 20 -8.34 -6.81 0.30
N PHE A 21 -8.36 -5.54 -0.10
CA PHE A 21 -9.47 -4.63 0.18
C PHE A 21 -10.73 -4.99 -0.60
N LYS A 22 -10.59 -5.44 -1.84
CA LYS A 22 -11.73 -5.94 -2.63
C LYS A 22 -12.36 -7.19 -2.00
N ALA A 23 -11.53 -8.11 -1.50
CA ALA A 23 -12.01 -9.29 -0.77
C ALA A 23 -12.73 -8.91 0.53
N ALA A 24 -12.36 -7.79 1.16
CA ALA A 24 -13.06 -7.22 2.33
C ALA A 24 -14.33 -6.42 1.97
N GLY A 25 -14.73 -6.37 0.69
CA GLY A 25 -15.97 -5.71 0.23
C GLY A 25 -15.82 -4.24 -0.13
N PHE A 26 -14.59 -3.71 -0.20
CA PHE A 26 -14.34 -2.35 -0.65
C PHE A 26 -14.34 -2.26 -2.19
N ASN A 27 -14.67 -1.08 -2.72
CA ASN A 27 -14.66 -0.80 -4.15
C ASN A 27 -13.45 0.07 -4.52
N CYS A 28 -12.60 -0.40 -5.44
CA CYS A 28 -11.47 0.37 -5.95
C CYS A 28 -11.94 1.34 -7.04
N VAL A 29 -11.94 2.63 -6.74
CA VAL A 29 -12.38 3.67 -7.69
C VAL A 29 -11.25 4.25 -8.52
N GLY A 30 -10.00 3.94 -8.19
CA GLY A 30 -8.82 4.35 -8.96
C GLY A 30 -7.55 3.72 -8.44
N ALA A 31 -6.64 3.37 -9.34
CA ALA A 31 -5.33 2.84 -9.01
C ALA A 31 -4.25 3.59 -9.78
N PHE A 32 -3.09 3.83 -9.18
CA PHE A 32 -1.97 4.56 -9.76
C PHE A 32 -0.71 3.73 -9.73
N ASP A 33 -0.04 3.61 -10.86
CA ASP A 33 1.30 3.04 -10.98
C ASP A 33 1.93 3.48 -12.29
N ASN A 34 3.26 3.50 -12.40
CA ASN A 34 3.97 3.88 -13.62
C ASN A 34 4.80 2.74 -14.22
N TRP A 35 4.77 1.53 -13.63
CA TRP A 35 5.50 0.38 -14.13
C TRP A 35 4.61 -0.51 -14.99
N ASP A 36 4.83 -0.47 -16.29
CA ASP A 36 4.04 -1.15 -17.31
C ASP A 36 3.73 -2.65 -17.04
N PRO A 37 4.70 -3.50 -16.62
CA PRO A 37 4.39 -4.89 -16.33
C PRO A 37 3.40 -5.07 -15.18
N ALA A 38 3.50 -4.24 -14.14
CA ALA A 38 2.57 -4.24 -13.02
C ALA A 38 1.17 -3.77 -13.46
N ILE A 39 1.10 -2.68 -14.23
CA ILE A 39 -0.13 -2.14 -14.80
C ILE A 39 -0.86 -3.18 -15.65
N LYS A 40 -0.15 -3.89 -16.53
CA LYS A 40 -0.72 -4.97 -17.35
C LYS A 40 -1.31 -6.08 -16.49
N THR A 41 -0.61 -6.49 -15.45
CA THR A 41 -1.08 -7.51 -14.51
C THR A 41 -2.31 -7.02 -13.73
N HIS A 42 -2.26 -5.80 -13.22
CA HIS A 42 -3.37 -5.21 -12.50
C HIS A 42 -4.63 -5.10 -13.37
N LYS A 43 -4.52 -4.57 -14.61
CA LYS A 43 -5.63 -4.48 -15.57
C LYS A 43 -6.26 -5.84 -15.87
N LYS A 44 -5.45 -6.90 -15.97
CA LYS A 44 -5.93 -8.26 -16.20
C LYS A 44 -6.78 -8.78 -15.03
N ASN A 45 -6.39 -8.45 -13.80
CA ASN A 45 -7.03 -8.93 -12.58
C ASN A 45 -8.21 -8.05 -12.10
N PHE A 46 -8.19 -6.76 -12.44
CA PHE A 46 -9.17 -5.76 -11.96
C PHE A 46 -9.80 -5.02 -13.14
N LYS A 47 -10.60 -5.74 -13.94
CA LYS A 47 -11.20 -5.23 -15.19
C LYS A 47 -12.04 -3.95 -15.02
N ASN A 48 -12.62 -3.74 -13.85
CA ASN A 48 -13.52 -2.61 -13.56
C ASN A 48 -12.79 -1.45 -12.83
N THR A 49 -11.48 -1.56 -12.58
CA THR A 49 -10.72 -0.49 -11.92
C THR A 49 -9.99 0.35 -12.95
N LYS A 50 -10.19 1.65 -12.93
CA LYS A 50 -9.43 2.58 -13.77
C LYS A 50 -8.02 2.72 -13.22
N ILE A 51 -7.01 2.46 -14.06
CA ILE A 51 -5.60 2.64 -13.72
C ILE A 51 -5.07 3.88 -14.44
N TYR A 52 -4.40 4.71 -13.66
CA TYR A 52 -3.70 5.90 -14.08
C TYR A 52 -2.21 5.58 -14.16
N SER A 53 -1.65 5.56 -15.38
CA SER A 53 -0.35 4.95 -15.71
C SER A 53 0.81 5.96 -15.77
N LYS A 54 0.66 7.15 -15.20
CA LYS A 54 1.75 8.10 -14.98
C LYS A 54 2.27 7.99 -13.55
N SER A 55 3.46 8.53 -13.31
CA SER A 55 3.93 8.71 -11.93
C SER A 55 2.95 9.60 -11.15
N ILE A 56 2.80 9.35 -9.85
CA ILE A 56 1.82 10.08 -9.03
C ILE A 56 2.15 11.58 -8.92
N ASP A 57 3.42 11.93 -9.01
CA ASP A 57 3.94 13.29 -9.00
C ASP A 57 3.69 14.05 -10.31
N ASP A 58 3.37 13.35 -11.41
CA ASP A 58 2.96 13.96 -12.68
C ASP A 58 1.50 14.46 -12.68
N TYR A 59 0.74 14.11 -11.63
CA TYR A 59 -0.65 14.58 -11.48
C TYR A 59 -0.69 15.79 -10.56
N SER A 60 -1.14 16.92 -11.09
CA SER A 60 -1.38 18.13 -10.30
C SER A 60 -2.55 17.93 -9.32
N ASN A 61 -2.69 18.85 -8.37
CA ASN A 61 -3.84 18.84 -7.46
C ASN A 61 -5.18 19.04 -8.20
N SER A 62 -5.18 19.79 -9.31
CA SER A 62 -6.35 19.94 -10.16
C SER A 62 -6.74 18.65 -10.84
N ASP A 63 -5.77 17.93 -11.43
CA ASP A 63 -6.02 16.64 -12.07
C ASP A 63 -6.64 15.62 -11.10
N ILE A 64 -6.10 15.52 -9.90
CA ILE A 64 -6.63 14.61 -8.88
C ILE A 64 -8.05 15.00 -8.45
N LYS A 65 -8.31 16.28 -8.28
CA LYS A 65 -9.67 16.77 -7.96
C LYS A 65 -10.65 16.48 -9.08
N GLU A 66 -10.26 16.66 -10.32
CA GLU A 66 -11.09 16.37 -11.50
C GLU A 66 -11.40 14.87 -11.60
N ILE A 67 -10.36 14.02 -11.46
CA ILE A 67 -10.49 12.56 -11.51
C ILE A 67 -11.52 12.04 -10.49
N PHE A 68 -11.57 12.62 -9.30
CA PHE A 68 -12.44 12.15 -8.20
C PHE A 68 -13.55 13.14 -7.83
N ASN A 69 -13.87 14.12 -8.68
CA ASN A 69 -14.80 15.22 -8.40
C ASN A 69 -16.14 14.74 -7.80
N ASN A 70 -16.74 13.71 -8.42
CA ASN A 70 -18.05 13.17 -8.00
C ASN A 70 -17.94 11.84 -7.25
N THR A 71 -16.74 11.49 -6.77
CA THR A 71 -16.48 10.20 -6.14
C THR A 71 -16.10 10.39 -4.68
N LYS A 72 -16.96 9.91 -3.77
CA LYS A 72 -16.57 9.84 -2.37
C LYS A 72 -15.50 8.79 -2.19
N VAL A 73 -14.34 9.17 -1.69
CA VAL A 73 -13.23 8.29 -1.34
C VAL A 73 -13.17 8.16 0.19
N ASP A 74 -13.42 6.97 0.71
CA ASP A 74 -13.42 6.69 2.14
C ASP A 74 -12.04 6.30 2.66
N LEU A 75 -11.21 5.68 1.79
CA LEU A 75 -9.90 5.14 2.14
C LEU A 75 -8.88 5.39 1.01
N ILE A 76 -7.65 5.69 1.38
CA ILE A 76 -6.48 5.66 0.48
C ILE A 76 -5.50 4.64 1.00
N ILE A 77 -5.08 3.72 0.13
CA ILE A 77 -4.03 2.76 0.43
C ILE A 77 -2.84 2.99 -0.50
N GLY A 78 -1.66 2.49 -0.12
CA GLY A 78 -0.52 2.50 -1.03
C GLY A 78 0.79 2.06 -0.39
N GLY A 79 1.71 1.63 -1.27
CA GLY A 79 3.07 1.24 -0.90
C GLY A 79 4.10 2.12 -1.63
N PRO A 80 4.26 3.41 -1.25
CA PRO A 80 5.22 4.27 -1.92
C PRO A 80 6.64 3.71 -1.83
N PRO A 81 7.43 3.76 -2.92
CA PRO A 81 8.81 3.26 -2.90
C PRO A 81 9.66 4.04 -1.89
N CYS A 82 10.54 3.30 -1.20
CA CYS A 82 11.39 3.83 -0.16
C CYS A 82 12.78 3.21 -0.28
N GLN A 83 13.50 3.58 -1.34
CA GLN A 83 14.78 2.94 -1.66
C GLN A 83 15.92 3.37 -0.75
N GLY A 84 15.89 4.59 -0.23
CA GLY A 84 16.90 5.10 0.72
C GLY A 84 16.90 4.36 2.06
N PHE A 85 15.83 3.67 2.40
CA PHE A 85 15.65 2.97 3.68
C PHE A 85 15.64 1.44 3.56
N SER A 86 15.75 0.91 2.32
CA SER A 86 15.82 -0.53 2.09
C SER A 86 17.19 -1.07 2.48
N SER A 87 17.23 -2.23 3.14
CA SER A 87 18.47 -2.95 3.48
C SER A 87 19.22 -3.47 2.25
N ILE A 88 18.58 -3.53 1.08
CA ILE A 88 19.10 -4.13 -0.17
C ILE A 88 19.56 -3.06 -1.19
N GLY A 89 19.21 -1.78 -1.01
CA GLY A 89 19.56 -0.70 -1.94
C GLY A 89 20.79 0.13 -1.53
N LYS A 90 21.37 0.89 -2.49
CA LYS A 90 22.32 1.96 -2.19
C LYS A 90 21.59 2.97 -1.29
N LYS A 91 21.96 3.01 0.00
CA LYS A 91 21.37 3.88 1.03
C LYS A 91 21.65 5.35 0.71
N ASN A 92 20.91 5.93 -0.21
CA ASN A 92 21.01 7.35 -0.53
C ASN A 92 19.81 8.08 0.09
N VAL A 93 20.06 8.81 1.17
CA VAL A 93 19.03 9.60 1.87
C VAL A 93 18.46 10.71 0.98
N ASN A 94 19.23 11.13 -0.05
CA ASN A 94 18.84 12.15 -1.03
C ASN A 94 18.19 11.57 -2.30
N ASP A 95 17.78 10.31 -2.29
CA ASP A 95 17.09 9.71 -3.42
C ASP A 95 15.70 10.36 -3.59
N LYS A 96 15.45 10.99 -4.75
CA LYS A 96 14.18 11.65 -5.08
C LYS A 96 12.95 10.73 -4.90
N ARG A 97 13.15 9.42 -4.96
CA ARG A 97 12.05 8.44 -4.71
C ARG A 97 11.58 8.44 -3.25
N ASN A 98 12.38 8.96 -2.32
CA ASN A 98 11.92 9.17 -0.95
C ASN A 98 10.83 10.25 -0.87
N ASP A 99 10.77 11.16 -1.85
CA ASP A 99 9.76 12.20 -1.92
C ASP A 99 8.38 11.62 -2.28
N LEU A 100 8.33 10.44 -2.93
CA LEU A 100 7.07 9.78 -3.28
C LEU A 100 6.22 9.37 -2.05
N ILE A 101 6.85 9.21 -0.87
CA ILE A 101 6.10 9.06 0.39
C ILE A 101 5.31 10.34 0.71
N PHE A 102 5.88 11.52 0.44
CA PHE A 102 5.18 12.79 0.64
C PHE A 102 4.15 13.05 -0.47
N GLU A 103 4.37 12.51 -1.68
CA GLU A 103 3.35 12.52 -2.73
C GLU A 103 2.12 11.68 -2.34
N PHE A 104 2.33 10.50 -1.73
CA PHE A 104 1.23 9.76 -1.10
C PHE A 104 0.48 10.65 -0.11
N GLY A 105 1.23 11.34 0.76
CA GLY A 105 0.67 12.26 1.75
C GLY A 105 -0.05 13.46 1.12
N ARG A 106 0.44 14.00 0.01
CA ARG A 106 -0.21 15.11 -0.73
C ARG A 106 -1.62 14.71 -1.17
N ILE A 107 -1.78 13.53 -1.74
CA ILE A 107 -3.08 13.02 -2.17
C ILE A 107 -4.00 12.79 -0.97
N VAL A 108 -3.48 12.22 0.13
CA VAL A 108 -4.26 12.05 1.37
C VAL A 108 -4.75 13.40 1.90
N LYS A 109 -3.89 14.42 1.94
CA LYS A 109 -4.24 15.79 2.38
C LYS A 109 -5.27 16.44 1.45
N LEU A 110 -5.20 16.17 0.15
CA LEU A 110 -6.08 16.74 -0.87
C LEU A 110 -7.48 16.12 -0.81
N ILE A 111 -7.56 14.79 -0.81
CA ILE A 111 -8.82 14.03 -0.85
C ILE A 111 -9.49 13.97 0.53
N LYS A 112 -8.70 14.01 1.61
CA LYS A 112 -9.17 13.97 3.00
C LYS A 112 -10.05 12.74 3.33
N PRO A 113 -9.63 11.51 2.99
CA PRO A 113 -10.40 10.32 3.29
C PRO A 113 -10.59 10.14 4.80
N SER A 114 -11.54 9.28 5.22
CA SER A 114 -11.71 8.93 6.63
C SER A 114 -10.53 8.14 7.19
N PHE A 115 -9.91 7.30 6.32
CA PHE A 115 -8.74 6.48 6.64
C PHE A 115 -7.71 6.53 5.52
N PHE A 116 -6.45 6.33 5.88
CA PHE A 116 -5.44 5.90 4.92
C PHE A 116 -4.57 4.79 5.53
N ILE A 117 -4.01 3.96 4.66
CA ILE A 117 -3.06 2.91 5.05
C ILE A 117 -1.86 2.97 4.11
N MET A 118 -0.70 3.18 4.67
CA MET A 118 0.57 3.19 3.94
C MET A 118 1.43 2.00 4.37
N GLU A 119 1.83 1.17 3.42
CA GLU A 119 2.80 0.09 3.66
C GLU A 119 4.21 0.56 3.31
N ASN A 120 5.20 0.10 4.07
CA ASN A 120 6.59 0.34 3.72
C ASN A 120 7.53 -0.73 4.31
N VAL A 121 8.79 -0.67 3.93
CA VAL A 121 9.84 -1.56 4.46
C VAL A 121 10.09 -1.31 5.95
N SER A 122 10.49 -2.34 6.69
CA SER A 122 10.80 -2.23 8.13
C SER A 122 11.87 -1.19 8.45
N GLY A 123 12.78 -0.93 7.51
CA GLY A 123 13.82 0.09 7.65
C GLY A 123 13.30 1.51 7.90
N LEU A 124 12.06 1.82 7.49
CA LEU A 124 11.46 3.14 7.71
C LEU A 124 11.37 3.50 9.20
N ILE A 125 11.13 2.52 10.06
CA ILE A 125 11.00 2.72 11.52
C ILE A 125 12.28 2.40 12.30
N HIS A 126 13.40 2.14 11.61
CA HIS A 126 14.67 1.89 12.25
C HIS A 126 15.26 3.19 12.82
N ASP A 127 16.04 3.11 13.91
CA ASP A 127 16.63 4.26 14.63
C ASP A 127 17.35 5.26 13.72
N LYS A 128 18.05 4.76 12.71
CA LYS A 128 18.74 5.60 11.70
C LYS A 128 17.80 6.51 10.91
N ASN A 129 16.52 6.16 10.81
CA ASN A 129 15.53 6.85 10.01
C ASN A 129 14.44 7.51 10.87
N VAL A 130 14.61 7.52 12.19
CA VAL A 130 13.62 8.05 13.16
C VAL A 130 13.25 9.50 12.87
N PHE A 131 14.22 10.32 12.45
CA PHE A 131 13.96 11.72 12.10
C PHE A 131 12.99 11.83 10.91
N TYR A 132 13.24 11.05 9.85
CA TYR A 132 12.38 11.02 8.67
C TYR A 132 10.97 10.48 8.99
N PHE A 133 10.91 9.40 9.74
CA PHE A 133 9.64 8.81 10.18
C PHE A 133 8.83 9.76 11.06
N ASN A 134 9.49 10.50 11.96
CA ASN A 134 8.83 11.51 12.78
C ASN A 134 8.33 12.69 11.95
N ARG A 135 9.09 13.13 10.92
CA ARG A 135 8.65 14.16 9.97
C ARG A 135 7.38 13.71 9.22
N LEU A 136 7.35 12.46 8.79
CA LEU A 136 6.19 11.87 8.12
C LEU A 136 4.96 11.82 9.04
N LYS A 137 5.13 11.36 10.29
CA LYS A 137 4.03 11.38 11.29
C LYS A 137 3.52 12.79 11.52
N LYS A 138 4.41 13.76 11.73
CA LYS A 138 4.03 15.16 11.93
C LYS A 138 3.22 15.71 10.74
N PHE A 139 3.62 15.36 9.50
CA PHE A 139 2.89 15.75 8.30
C PHE A 139 1.43 15.27 8.32
N PHE A 140 1.17 14.02 8.68
CA PHE A 140 -0.20 13.50 8.75
C PHE A 140 -0.99 14.03 9.95
N ILE A 141 -0.34 14.18 11.11
CA ILE A 141 -0.97 14.75 12.30
C ILE A 141 -1.42 16.21 12.03
N SER A 142 -0.58 17.02 11.40
CA SER A 142 -0.93 18.37 10.98
C SER A 142 -2.03 18.44 9.91
N SER A 143 -2.25 17.31 9.21
CA SER A 143 -3.35 17.15 8.25
C SER A 143 -4.65 16.64 8.90
N GLY A 144 -4.71 16.53 10.23
CA GLY A 144 -5.90 16.18 11.00
C GLY A 144 -6.12 14.67 11.21
N TYR A 145 -5.06 13.86 11.11
CA TYR A 145 -5.14 12.42 11.35
C TYR A 145 -4.51 12.01 12.69
N LYS A 146 -5.15 11.09 13.38
CA LYS A 146 -4.48 10.25 14.39
C LYS A 146 -3.71 9.15 13.68
N ILE A 147 -2.49 8.87 14.16
CA ILE A 147 -1.56 7.95 13.51
C ILE A 147 -1.22 6.79 14.44
N GLY A 148 -1.43 5.58 13.94
CA GLY A 148 -0.86 4.38 14.51
C GLY A 148 0.02 3.66 13.50
N TYR A 149 0.98 2.87 13.98
CA TYR A 149 1.78 2.03 13.12
C TYR A 149 2.15 0.73 13.78
N LYS A 150 2.36 -0.31 12.98
CA LYS A 150 2.79 -1.63 13.46
C LYS A 150 3.64 -2.32 12.41
N LEU A 151 4.66 -3.03 12.87
CA LEU A 151 5.42 -3.96 12.04
C LEU A 151 4.67 -5.29 12.01
N LEU A 152 4.26 -5.73 10.82
CA LEU A 152 3.59 -7.00 10.61
C LEU A 152 4.46 -7.92 9.76
N ASN A 153 4.34 -9.22 9.97
CA ASN A 153 5.01 -10.23 9.16
C ASN A 153 3.96 -11.04 8.39
N ALA A 154 4.08 -11.11 7.08
CA ALA A 154 3.10 -11.79 6.23
C ALA A 154 2.91 -13.28 6.60
N ALA A 155 3.96 -13.94 7.12
CA ALA A 155 3.86 -15.32 7.58
C ALA A 155 2.88 -15.51 8.74
N ASP A 156 2.70 -14.50 9.59
CA ASP A 156 1.73 -14.53 10.71
C ASP A 156 0.26 -14.64 10.21
N TYR A 157 0.04 -14.39 8.93
CA TYR A 157 -1.27 -14.36 8.26
C TYR A 157 -1.39 -15.42 7.15
N GLY A 158 -0.50 -16.43 7.13
CA GLY A 158 -0.57 -17.58 6.24
C GLY A 158 0.12 -17.42 4.90
N VAL A 159 0.83 -16.33 4.65
CA VAL A 159 1.66 -16.15 3.45
C VAL A 159 2.96 -16.95 3.62
N PRO A 160 3.38 -17.78 2.65
CA PRO A 160 4.60 -18.59 2.73
C PRO A 160 5.87 -17.75 2.50
N GLN A 161 5.98 -16.62 3.19
CA GLN A 161 7.10 -15.69 3.07
C GLN A 161 7.33 -14.94 4.39
N LEU A 162 8.56 -14.95 4.87
CA LEU A 162 9.01 -14.07 5.96
C LEU A 162 9.16 -12.64 5.41
N ARG A 163 8.06 -11.90 5.38
CA ARG A 163 8.00 -10.54 4.84
C ARG A 163 7.51 -9.58 5.93
N LYS A 164 8.45 -8.86 6.53
CA LYS A 164 8.15 -7.83 7.52
C LYS A 164 7.92 -6.49 6.82
N ARG A 165 6.78 -5.84 7.13
CA ARG A 165 6.42 -4.52 6.61
C ARG A 165 5.82 -3.66 7.71
N VAL A 166 6.14 -2.39 7.70
CA VAL A 166 5.47 -1.42 8.56
C VAL A 166 4.20 -0.94 7.87
N PHE A 167 3.12 -0.95 8.62
CA PHE A 167 1.86 -0.36 8.21
C PHE A 167 1.61 0.88 9.05
N LEU A 168 1.50 2.03 8.40
CA LEU A 168 1.10 3.29 8.99
C LEU A 168 -0.37 3.52 8.67
N VAL A 169 -1.20 3.63 9.70
CA VAL A 169 -2.63 3.88 9.57
C VAL A 169 -2.94 5.26 10.10
N GLY A 170 -3.58 6.07 9.27
CA GLY A 170 -4.14 7.35 9.68
C GLY A 170 -5.66 7.30 9.67
N HIS A 171 -6.28 7.84 10.71
CA HIS A 171 -7.74 7.93 10.80
C HIS A 171 -8.17 9.25 11.44
N LYS A 172 -9.40 9.67 11.11
CA LYS A 172 -10.02 10.83 11.77
C LYS A 172 -10.65 10.42 13.10
N ASN A 173 -10.80 11.37 14.03
CA ASN A 173 -11.13 11.16 15.44
C ASN A 173 -12.38 10.32 15.79
N MET A 174 -13.22 9.99 14.80
CA MET A 174 -14.50 9.30 15.04
C MET A 174 -14.42 7.77 15.02
N PHE A 175 -13.21 7.22 14.88
CA PHE A 175 -13.05 5.78 14.67
C PHE A 175 -12.00 5.19 15.61
N GLU A 176 -12.34 4.07 16.22
CA GLU A 176 -11.38 3.18 16.85
C GLU A 176 -10.99 2.09 15.87
N TYR A 177 -9.71 1.74 15.83
CA TYR A 177 -9.23 0.61 15.06
C TYR A 177 -8.14 -0.14 15.84
N SER A 178 -7.98 -1.40 15.53
CA SER A 178 -6.87 -2.21 16.04
C SER A 178 -6.17 -2.93 14.89
N PHE A 179 -4.86 -3.10 15.01
CA PHE A 179 -4.13 -3.93 14.08
C PHE A 179 -4.54 -5.41 14.27
N PRO A 180 -4.63 -6.17 13.17
CA PRO A 180 -4.98 -7.59 13.26
C PRO A 180 -3.96 -8.34 14.13
N LYS A 181 -4.45 -9.32 14.90
CA LYS A 181 -3.58 -10.24 15.63
C LYS A 181 -3.07 -11.32 14.68
N PRO A 182 -1.85 -11.87 14.89
CA PRO A 182 -1.38 -13.07 14.20
C PRO A 182 -2.42 -14.20 14.28
N ILE A 183 -2.66 -14.87 13.18
CA ILE A 183 -3.59 -16.01 13.10
C ILE A 183 -2.87 -17.35 12.90
N ILE A 184 -1.57 -17.31 12.60
CA ILE A 184 -0.69 -18.47 12.44
C ILE A 184 0.44 -18.38 13.46
N LEU A 185 0.68 -19.46 14.21
CA LEU A 185 1.82 -19.54 15.11
C LEU A 185 3.11 -19.80 14.32
N LYS A 186 4.24 -19.32 14.82
CA LYS A 186 5.53 -19.44 14.12
C LYS A 186 5.90 -20.88 13.76
N LYS A 187 5.53 -21.86 14.60
CA LYS A 187 5.76 -23.30 14.36
C LYS A 187 4.93 -23.85 13.18
N ASP A 188 3.82 -23.17 12.84
CA ASP A 188 2.84 -23.60 11.85
C ASP A 188 2.94 -22.76 10.55
N TYR A 189 4.03 -21.99 10.37
CA TYR A 189 4.23 -21.20 9.15
C TYR A 189 4.30 -22.11 7.93
N ARG A 190 3.54 -21.71 6.91
CA ARG A 190 3.62 -22.38 5.60
C ARG A 190 4.96 -22.11 4.94
N THR A 191 5.54 -23.12 4.35
CA THR A 191 6.75 -22.99 3.53
C THR A 191 6.38 -22.73 2.07
N VAL A 192 7.35 -22.27 1.27
CA VAL A 192 7.20 -22.17 -0.18
C VAL A 192 6.89 -23.55 -0.77
N GLY A 193 7.57 -24.61 -0.28
CA GLY A 193 7.31 -25.99 -0.69
C GLY A 193 5.85 -26.40 -0.53
N ASP A 194 5.25 -26.12 0.64
CA ASP A 194 3.84 -26.46 0.91
C ASP A 194 2.85 -25.79 -0.07
N THR A 195 3.30 -24.75 -0.78
CA THR A 195 2.42 -23.92 -1.59
C THR A 195 2.59 -24.15 -3.10
N ILE A 196 3.79 -24.51 -3.57
CA ILE A 196 4.09 -24.57 -5.00
C ILE A 196 4.68 -25.91 -5.48
N MET A 197 4.84 -26.92 -4.59
CA MET A 197 5.41 -28.23 -5.00
C MET A 197 4.57 -28.94 -6.05
N ASP A 198 3.27 -28.70 -6.12
CA ASP A 198 2.38 -29.21 -7.15
C ASP A 198 2.73 -28.69 -8.57
N LEU A 199 3.49 -27.61 -8.65
CA LEU A 199 3.92 -27.01 -9.93
C LEU A 199 5.18 -27.63 -10.50
N VAL A 200 5.96 -28.41 -9.72
CA VAL A 200 7.25 -28.97 -10.12
C VAL A 200 7.12 -29.85 -11.39
N ASN A 201 6.02 -30.58 -11.50
CA ASN A 201 5.77 -31.50 -12.61
C ASN A 201 4.86 -30.92 -13.71
N LYS A 202 4.44 -29.66 -13.59
CA LYS A 202 3.62 -29.03 -14.64
C LYS A 202 4.50 -28.57 -15.79
N LYS A 203 4.03 -28.82 -17.03
CA LYS A 203 4.69 -28.28 -18.25
C LYS A 203 4.89 -26.77 -18.07
N LYS A 204 6.08 -26.29 -18.50
CA LYS A 204 6.38 -24.85 -18.51
C LYS A 204 5.22 -24.08 -19.14
N ILE A 205 4.51 -23.31 -18.36
CA ILE A 205 3.57 -22.35 -18.87
C ILE A 205 4.42 -21.17 -19.33
N GLN A 206 4.31 -20.84 -20.60
CA GLN A 206 4.91 -19.64 -21.16
C GLN A 206 4.20 -18.43 -20.54
N ASN A 207 4.74 -17.96 -19.45
CA ASN A 207 4.31 -16.67 -18.98
C ASN A 207 5.52 -15.99 -18.43
N HIS A 208 5.79 -15.05 -19.01
CA HIS A 208 6.59 -13.97 -18.44
C HIS A 208 7.79 -13.67 -19.29
#